data_cd5d3dbf46bf5e3b48581463bfc61385
#
_entry.id   cd5d3dbf46bf5e3b48581463bfc61385
#
_cell.length_a   1.000
_cell.length_b   1.000
_cell.length_c   1.000
_cell.angle_alpha   90.00
_cell.angle_beta   90.00
_cell.angle_gamma   90.00
#
_symmetry.space_group_name_H-M   'P 1'
#
loop_
_entity.id
_entity.type
_entity.pdbx_description
1 polymer ?
#
loop_
_entity_poly.entity_id
_entity_poly.type
_entity_poly.pdbx_seq_one_letter_code
_entity_poly.pdbx_strand_id
1 'polypeptide(L)'
;MQKNYFFSLSFSLLLALALPSYAVLEIPNTQPKVGAEVWKPILDKTWEGIKKRNIQPYGTGLIHRPKSETPGDAVSEGVGYGMILALYANDQKTFNQIWDASEKYMFNNNAKIYDWRVNQSGTLIGHGPATDADEDIALMLIFADKLVQK
;
A
#
# COMPACT_ATOMS: atom_id res chain seq x y z
N MET A 1 -18.82 12.16 72.15
CA MET A 1 -17.96 12.11 70.95
C MET A 1 -18.77 11.53 69.82
N GLN A 2 -19.31 12.40 68.98
CA GLN A 2 -20.13 12.02 67.80
C GLN A 2 -19.21 12.05 66.56
N LYS A 3 -19.07 10.90 65.89
CA LYS A 3 -18.34 10.78 64.64
C LYS A 3 -19.30 11.00 63.49
N ASN A 4 -19.11 12.15 62.80
CA ASN A 4 -19.80 12.47 61.59
C ASN A 4 -19.15 11.69 60.41
N TYR A 5 -19.89 10.80 59.79
CA TYR A 5 -19.52 10.18 58.53
C TYR A 5 -20.05 11.05 57.38
N PHE A 6 -19.14 11.71 56.69
CA PHE A 6 -19.44 12.36 55.40
C PHE A 6 -19.53 11.30 54.31
N PHE A 7 -20.73 11.06 53.82
CA PHE A 7 -20.93 10.30 52.57
C PHE A 7 -20.60 11.18 51.41
N SER A 8 -19.49 10.92 50.74
CA SER A 8 -19.14 11.55 49.44
C SER A 8 -19.89 10.79 48.36
N LEU A 9 -20.95 11.39 47.83
CA LEU A 9 -21.59 10.91 46.58
C LEU A 9 -20.72 11.36 45.40
N SER A 10 -19.92 10.41 44.88
CA SER A 10 -19.21 10.61 43.60
C SER A 10 -20.23 10.42 42.49
N PHE A 11 -20.65 11.53 41.90
CA PHE A 11 -21.49 11.55 40.69
C PHE A 11 -20.57 11.25 39.51
N SER A 12 -20.43 9.97 39.13
CA SER A 12 -19.76 9.60 37.90
C SER A 12 -20.66 9.93 36.70
N LEU A 13 -20.43 11.11 36.13
CA LEU A 13 -21.06 11.50 34.88
C LEU A 13 -20.47 10.66 33.76
N LEU A 14 -21.16 9.56 33.39
CA LEU A 14 -20.86 8.79 32.21
C LEU A 14 -21.21 9.65 30.99
N LEU A 15 -20.23 10.39 30.47
CA LEU A 15 -20.32 11.08 29.18
C LEU A 15 -20.25 9.99 28.10
N ALA A 16 -21.38 9.43 27.71
CA ALA A 16 -21.47 8.63 26.51
C ALA A 16 -21.18 9.53 25.30
N LEU A 17 -19.92 9.54 24.88
CA LEU A 17 -19.53 10.09 23.60
C LEU A 17 -20.19 9.24 22.53
N ALA A 18 -21.34 9.69 22.05
CA ALA A 18 -21.93 9.20 20.82
C ALA A 18 -20.94 9.52 19.70
N LEU A 19 -20.10 8.57 19.37
CA LEU A 19 -19.29 8.66 18.15
C LEU A 19 -20.26 8.83 16.99
N PRO A 20 -20.08 9.84 16.13
CA PRO A 20 -20.92 9.96 14.95
C PRO A 20 -20.79 8.64 14.16
N SER A 21 -21.90 7.94 13.98
CA SER A 21 -21.94 6.83 13.05
C SER A 21 -21.67 7.44 11.68
N TYR A 22 -20.45 7.30 11.20
CA TYR A 22 -20.14 7.62 9.81
C TYR A 22 -21.02 6.71 8.96
N ALA A 23 -22.00 7.29 8.30
CA ALA A 23 -22.74 6.57 7.29
C ALA A 23 -21.72 6.11 6.25
N VAL A 24 -21.50 4.81 6.18
CA VAL A 24 -20.71 4.23 5.08
C VAL A 24 -21.47 4.60 3.82
N LEU A 25 -20.86 5.46 3.02
CA LEU A 25 -21.43 5.84 1.74
C LEU A 25 -21.42 4.58 0.87
N GLU A 26 -22.56 3.91 0.75
CA GLU A 26 -22.71 2.83 -0.23
C GLU A 26 -22.66 3.44 -1.61
N ILE A 27 -21.51 3.40 -2.25
CA ILE A 27 -21.38 3.77 -3.65
C ILE A 27 -22.06 2.65 -4.45
N PRO A 28 -23.14 2.95 -5.18
CA PRO A 28 -23.81 1.94 -6.00
C PRO A 28 -22.77 1.34 -6.96
N ASN A 29 -22.61 0.02 -6.94
CA ASN A 29 -21.74 -0.65 -7.91
C ASN A 29 -22.43 -0.61 -9.30
N THR A 30 -22.17 0.47 -10.02
CA THR A 30 -22.71 0.70 -11.38
C THR A 30 -21.86 0.04 -12.46
N GLN A 31 -20.75 -0.60 -12.08
CA GLN A 31 -19.86 -1.28 -13.03
C GLN A 31 -20.54 -2.55 -13.57
N PRO A 32 -20.41 -2.85 -14.87
CA PRO A 32 -20.85 -4.12 -15.43
C PRO A 32 -20.18 -5.26 -14.65
N LYS A 33 -20.97 -6.21 -14.16
CA LYS A 33 -20.43 -7.41 -13.51
C LYS A 33 -19.81 -8.31 -14.58
N VAL A 34 -18.53 -8.09 -14.84
CA VAL A 34 -17.73 -8.97 -15.70
C VAL A 34 -17.19 -10.10 -14.84
N GLY A 35 -17.48 -11.33 -15.21
CA GLY A 35 -17.02 -12.52 -14.47
C GLY A 35 -15.51 -12.67 -14.51
N ALA A 36 -14.97 -13.37 -13.51
CA ALA A 36 -13.53 -13.60 -13.38
C ALA A 36 -12.94 -14.33 -14.58
N GLU A 37 -13.73 -15.14 -15.27
CA GLU A 37 -13.35 -15.86 -16.49
C GLU A 37 -12.94 -14.92 -17.63
N VAL A 38 -13.42 -13.68 -17.63
CA VAL A 38 -13.09 -12.68 -18.66
C VAL A 38 -11.87 -11.86 -18.28
N TRP A 39 -11.86 -11.28 -17.09
CA TRP A 39 -10.80 -10.34 -16.71
C TRP A 39 -9.52 -11.03 -16.20
N LYS A 40 -9.64 -12.20 -15.54
CA LYS A 40 -8.47 -12.85 -14.95
C LYS A 40 -7.40 -13.26 -15.96
N PRO A 41 -7.72 -13.89 -17.12
CA PRO A 41 -6.71 -14.19 -18.14
C PRO A 41 -6.02 -12.94 -18.69
N ILE A 42 -6.73 -11.81 -18.78
CA ILE A 42 -6.17 -10.53 -19.23
C ILE A 42 -5.19 -9.99 -18.18
N LEU A 43 -5.59 -10.02 -16.92
CA LEU A 43 -4.74 -9.62 -15.80
C LEU A 43 -3.47 -10.47 -15.76
N ASP A 44 -3.60 -11.80 -15.77
CA ASP A 44 -2.47 -12.73 -15.68
C ASP A 44 -1.46 -12.48 -16.82
N LYS A 45 -1.95 -12.36 -18.07
CA LYS A 45 -1.10 -12.06 -19.24
C LYS A 45 -0.42 -10.69 -19.13
N THR A 46 -1.14 -9.69 -18.66
CA THR A 46 -0.62 -8.33 -18.48
C THR A 46 0.46 -8.33 -17.40
N TRP A 47 0.19 -9.00 -16.27
CA TRP A 47 1.12 -9.08 -15.16
C TRP A 47 2.41 -9.81 -15.54
N GLU A 48 2.33 -10.96 -16.21
CA GLU A 48 3.51 -11.64 -16.73
C GLU A 48 4.32 -10.75 -17.69
N GLY A 49 3.65 -9.99 -18.53
CA GLY A 49 4.29 -9.03 -19.42
C GLY A 49 5.01 -7.91 -18.66
N ILE A 50 4.44 -7.39 -17.59
CA ILE A 50 5.07 -6.38 -16.73
C ILE A 50 6.29 -6.97 -16.02
N LYS A 51 6.16 -8.13 -15.38
CA LYS A 51 7.30 -8.79 -14.72
C LYS A 51 8.47 -8.98 -15.68
N LYS A 52 8.19 -9.48 -16.87
CA LYS A 52 9.22 -9.75 -17.89
C LYS A 52 9.92 -8.50 -18.41
N ARG A 53 9.21 -7.38 -18.55
CA ARG A 53 9.79 -6.13 -19.10
C ARG A 53 10.32 -5.18 -18.06
N ASN A 54 9.67 -5.11 -16.89
CA ASN A 54 9.85 -4.03 -15.94
C ASN A 54 10.54 -4.46 -14.63
N ILE A 55 10.61 -5.78 -14.34
CA ILE A 55 11.26 -6.28 -13.12
C ILE A 55 12.49 -7.12 -13.46
N GLN A 56 12.30 -8.20 -14.20
CA GLN A 56 13.34 -9.22 -14.41
C GLN A 56 14.67 -8.70 -15.00
N PRO A 57 14.69 -7.75 -15.95
CA PRO A 57 15.94 -7.29 -16.54
C PRO A 57 16.83 -6.48 -15.60
N TYR A 58 16.31 -5.99 -14.46
CA TYR A 58 17.01 -4.97 -13.66
C TYR A 58 17.66 -5.50 -12.38
N GLY A 59 17.25 -6.65 -11.87
CA GLY A 59 17.88 -7.28 -10.70
C GLY A 59 17.65 -6.62 -9.35
N THR A 60 17.01 -5.45 -9.29
CA THR A 60 16.67 -4.77 -8.02
C THR A 60 15.46 -5.34 -7.34
N GLY A 61 14.51 -5.87 -8.10
CA GLY A 61 13.19 -6.29 -7.61
C GLY A 61 12.11 -5.22 -7.73
N LEU A 62 12.47 -4.00 -8.06
CA LEU A 62 11.54 -2.89 -8.29
C LEU A 62 10.92 -2.95 -9.70
N ILE A 63 9.84 -2.19 -9.89
CA ILE A 63 9.26 -1.96 -11.22
C ILE A 63 9.96 -0.77 -11.88
N HIS A 64 10.71 -1.06 -12.91
CA HIS A 64 11.47 -0.07 -13.66
C HIS A 64 10.71 0.45 -14.89
N ARG A 65 11.02 1.69 -15.28
CA ARG A 65 10.47 2.34 -16.47
C ARG A 65 11.49 2.27 -17.63
N PRO A 66 11.32 1.34 -18.60
CA PRO A 66 12.33 1.16 -19.66
C PRO A 66 12.54 2.37 -20.56
N LYS A 67 11.50 3.23 -20.68
CA LYS A 67 11.45 4.37 -21.59
C LYS A 67 11.11 5.68 -20.86
N SER A 68 11.77 5.96 -19.74
CA SER A 68 11.69 7.25 -19.07
C SER A 68 12.79 8.19 -19.53
N GLU A 69 12.79 9.43 -19.04
CA GLU A 69 13.89 10.39 -19.26
C GLU A 69 15.24 9.85 -18.75
N THR A 70 15.20 9.03 -17.70
CA THR A 70 16.33 8.23 -17.22
C THR A 70 15.97 6.75 -17.45
N PRO A 71 16.30 6.18 -18.61
CA PRO A 71 15.86 4.83 -18.94
C PRO A 71 16.27 3.80 -17.87
N GLY A 72 15.31 2.98 -17.47
CA GLY A 72 15.53 1.98 -16.43
C GLY A 72 15.46 2.49 -15.00
N ASP A 73 15.02 3.72 -14.75
CA ASP A 73 14.72 4.19 -13.39
C ASP A 73 13.49 3.50 -12.81
N ALA A 74 13.34 3.56 -11.49
CA ALA A 74 12.15 3.15 -10.78
C ALA A 74 11.66 4.29 -9.89
N VAL A 75 10.33 4.39 -9.75
CA VAL A 75 9.67 5.41 -8.94
C VAL A 75 8.75 4.75 -7.91
N SER A 76 8.49 5.45 -6.81
CA SER A 76 7.66 4.93 -5.72
C SER A 76 6.22 4.63 -6.14
N GLU A 77 5.65 5.37 -7.08
CA GLU A 77 4.35 5.07 -7.69
C GLU A 77 4.37 3.70 -8.40
N GLY A 78 5.49 3.35 -9.02
CA GLY A 78 5.71 2.01 -9.61
C GLY A 78 5.69 0.90 -8.56
N VAL A 79 6.17 1.17 -7.34
CA VAL A 79 6.08 0.24 -6.20
C VAL A 79 4.61 0.01 -5.84
N GLY A 80 3.84 1.07 -5.59
CA GLY A 80 2.41 0.99 -5.27
C GLY A 80 1.64 0.20 -6.33
N TYR A 81 1.77 0.56 -7.60
CA TYR A 81 1.10 -0.13 -8.72
C TYR A 81 1.54 -1.59 -8.85
N GLY A 82 2.81 -1.88 -8.61
CA GLY A 82 3.32 -3.25 -8.64
C GLY A 82 2.74 -4.12 -7.55
N MET A 83 2.62 -3.59 -6.34
CA MET A 83 2.00 -4.29 -5.21
C MET A 83 0.51 -4.53 -5.47
N ILE A 84 -0.22 -3.55 -6.03
CA ILE A 84 -1.63 -3.68 -6.44
C ILE A 84 -1.79 -4.85 -7.43
N LEU A 85 -1.00 -4.85 -8.50
CA LEU A 85 -1.08 -5.88 -9.54
C LEU A 85 -0.71 -7.27 -9.02
N ALA A 86 0.33 -7.36 -8.19
CA ALA A 86 0.73 -8.61 -7.56
C ALA A 86 -0.38 -9.17 -6.66
N LEU A 87 -1.04 -8.30 -5.88
CA LEU A 87 -2.15 -8.67 -5.02
C LEU A 87 -3.34 -9.22 -5.83
N TYR A 88 -3.77 -8.52 -6.89
CA TYR A 88 -4.85 -8.96 -7.77
C TYR A 88 -4.52 -10.24 -8.53
N ALA A 89 -3.25 -10.44 -8.89
CA ALA A 89 -2.78 -11.66 -9.54
C ALA A 89 -2.57 -12.83 -8.55
N ASN A 90 -2.73 -12.60 -7.24
CA ASN A 90 -2.39 -13.55 -6.17
C ASN A 90 -0.93 -14.01 -6.23
N ASP A 91 -0.02 -13.10 -6.58
CA ASP A 91 1.43 -13.35 -6.70
C ASP A 91 2.17 -12.82 -5.47
N GLN A 92 2.00 -13.51 -4.34
CA GLN A 92 2.61 -13.14 -3.06
C GLN A 92 4.14 -13.03 -3.17
N LYS A 93 4.76 -13.90 -3.97
CA LYS A 93 6.22 -13.88 -4.13
C LYS A 93 6.69 -12.54 -4.72
N THR A 94 6.04 -12.08 -5.79
CA THR A 94 6.43 -10.81 -6.43
C THR A 94 6.01 -9.61 -5.58
N PHE A 95 4.88 -9.70 -4.87
CA PHE A 95 4.49 -8.68 -3.89
C PHE A 95 5.59 -8.45 -2.85
N ASN A 96 6.04 -9.52 -2.18
CA ASN A 96 7.09 -9.44 -1.18
C ASN A 96 8.41 -8.94 -1.77
N GLN A 97 8.77 -9.40 -2.98
CA GLN A 97 9.97 -8.94 -3.69
C GLN A 97 9.95 -7.42 -3.92
N ILE A 98 8.83 -6.87 -4.37
CA ILE A 98 8.68 -5.42 -4.61
C ILE A 98 8.76 -4.66 -3.30
N TRP A 99 8.08 -5.16 -2.26
CA TRP A 99 8.11 -4.58 -0.93
C TRP A 99 9.53 -4.53 -0.35
N ASP A 100 10.22 -5.67 -0.30
CA ASP A 100 11.60 -5.77 0.22
C ASP A 100 12.57 -4.85 -0.55
N ALA A 101 12.37 -4.74 -1.88
CA ALA A 101 13.16 -3.86 -2.72
C ALA A 101 12.88 -2.37 -2.43
N SER A 102 11.63 -1.99 -2.19
CA SER A 102 11.29 -0.61 -1.83
C SER A 102 11.88 -0.21 -0.49
N GLU A 103 11.81 -1.09 0.51
CA GLU A 103 12.44 -0.89 1.82
C GLU A 103 13.97 -0.70 1.69
N LYS A 104 14.59 -1.50 0.84
CA LYS A 104 16.04 -1.47 0.66
C LYS A 104 16.54 -0.24 -0.07
N TYR A 105 15.84 0.21 -1.12
CA TYR A 105 16.39 1.19 -2.06
C TYR A 105 15.75 2.58 -1.95
N MET A 106 14.54 2.67 -1.40
CA MET A 106 13.75 3.90 -1.42
C MET A 106 13.33 4.40 -0.03
N PHE A 107 13.23 3.51 0.98
CA PHE A 107 12.77 3.92 2.30
C PHE A 107 13.75 4.85 3.01
N ASN A 108 13.29 6.03 3.37
CA ASN A 108 14.05 7.04 4.11
C ASN A 108 13.84 6.86 5.61
N ASN A 109 14.80 6.23 6.27
CA ASN A 109 14.71 5.95 7.71
C ASN A 109 14.58 7.19 8.61
N ASN A 110 15.05 8.34 8.18
CA ASN A 110 14.96 9.58 8.95
C ASN A 110 13.57 10.21 8.83
N ALA A 111 13.03 10.26 7.61
CA ALA A 111 11.72 10.85 7.34
C ALA A 111 10.55 9.87 7.53
N LYS A 112 10.81 8.55 7.57
CA LYS A 112 9.81 7.46 7.66
C LYS A 112 8.80 7.43 6.51
N ILE A 113 9.27 7.81 5.33
CA ILE A 113 8.55 7.83 4.05
C ILE A 113 9.47 7.32 2.95
N TYR A 114 8.94 7.12 1.73
CA TYR A 114 9.79 6.73 0.60
C TYR A 114 10.33 7.94 -0.15
N ASP A 115 11.63 7.91 -0.47
CA ASP A 115 12.18 8.77 -1.50
C ASP A 115 11.67 8.29 -2.87
N TRP A 116 11.28 9.23 -3.74
CA TRP A 116 10.43 8.91 -4.87
C TRP A 116 11.11 8.25 -6.07
N ARG A 117 12.49 8.26 -6.18
CA ARG A 117 13.12 7.81 -7.42
C ARG A 117 14.52 7.22 -7.21
N VAL A 118 14.76 6.08 -7.86
CA VAL A 118 16.09 5.46 -7.96
C VAL A 118 16.45 5.19 -9.42
N ASN A 119 17.75 5.11 -9.73
CA ASN A 119 18.20 4.72 -11.05
C ASN A 119 18.12 3.19 -11.27
N GLN A 120 18.59 2.71 -12.41
CA GLN A 120 18.55 1.29 -12.80
C GLN A 120 19.22 0.35 -11.80
N SER A 121 20.27 0.79 -11.10
CA SER A 121 21.01 -0.01 -10.11
C SER A 121 20.48 0.14 -8.68
N GLY A 122 19.41 0.91 -8.47
CA GLY A 122 18.86 1.18 -7.14
C GLY A 122 19.52 2.34 -6.40
N THR A 123 20.39 3.12 -7.08
CA THR A 123 20.94 4.34 -6.47
C THR A 123 19.88 5.44 -6.43
N LEU A 124 19.71 6.06 -5.28
CA LEU A 124 18.77 7.16 -5.08
C LEU A 124 19.14 8.39 -5.92
N ILE A 125 18.19 8.88 -6.72
CA ILE A 125 18.34 10.04 -7.60
C ILE A 125 17.19 11.07 -7.47
N GLY A 126 16.18 10.77 -6.69
CA GLY A 126 15.10 11.69 -6.36
C GLY A 126 14.73 11.58 -4.89
N HIS A 127 14.80 12.71 -4.17
CA HIS A 127 14.57 12.78 -2.74
C HIS A 127 13.18 13.36 -2.43
N GLY A 128 12.63 12.93 -1.30
CA GLY A 128 11.32 13.36 -0.82
C GLY A 128 10.18 12.44 -1.26
N PRO A 129 9.00 12.59 -0.67
CA PRO A 129 7.86 11.71 -0.93
C PRO A 129 7.14 12.04 -2.24
N ALA A 130 6.56 10.99 -2.84
CA ALA A 130 5.37 11.11 -3.66
C ALA A 130 4.22 10.57 -2.80
N THR A 131 3.42 11.47 -2.23
CA THR A 131 2.44 11.14 -1.19
C THR A 131 1.42 10.09 -1.64
N ASP A 132 0.98 10.15 -2.88
CA ASP A 132 0.10 9.17 -3.51
C ASP A 132 0.73 7.76 -3.54
N ALA A 133 2.03 7.67 -3.76
CA ALA A 133 2.74 6.41 -3.72
C ALA A 133 2.82 5.83 -2.30
N ASP A 134 3.11 6.66 -1.30
CA ASP A 134 3.14 6.23 0.10
C ASP A 134 1.76 5.73 0.55
N GLU A 135 0.67 6.40 0.12
CA GLU A 135 -0.71 5.99 0.38
C GLU A 135 -1.04 4.64 -0.28
N ASP A 136 -0.68 4.44 -1.55
CA ASP A 136 -0.89 3.19 -2.29
C ASP A 136 -0.14 2.02 -1.64
N ILE A 137 1.13 2.22 -1.29
CA ILE A 137 1.95 1.20 -0.61
C ILE A 137 1.32 0.81 0.73
N ALA A 138 0.96 1.79 1.57
CA ALA A 138 0.35 1.55 2.86
C ALA A 138 -0.99 0.79 2.73
N LEU A 139 -1.83 1.17 1.77
CA LEU A 139 -3.11 0.52 1.51
C LEU A 139 -2.92 -0.93 1.08
N MET A 140 -1.93 -1.22 0.23
CA MET A 140 -1.65 -2.58 -0.23
C MET A 140 -1.12 -3.48 0.89
N LEU A 141 -0.36 -2.96 1.83
CA LEU A 141 0.06 -3.70 3.02
C LEU A 141 -1.15 -4.08 3.90
N ILE A 142 -2.10 -3.16 4.09
CA ILE A 142 -3.34 -3.43 4.83
C ILE A 142 -4.15 -4.53 4.15
N PHE A 143 -4.28 -4.49 2.83
CA PHE A 143 -5.03 -5.52 2.09
C PHE A 143 -4.32 -6.87 2.11
N ALA A 144 -3.00 -6.90 1.99
CA ALA A 144 -2.23 -8.13 2.08
C ALA A 144 -2.38 -8.80 3.45
N ASP A 145 -2.30 -8.02 4.55
CA ASP A 145 -2.54 -8.52 5.91
C ASP A 145 -3.92 -9.17 6.04
N LYS A 146 -4.98 -8.53 5.52
CA LYS A 146 -6.35 -9.07 5.57
C LYS A 146 -6.55 -10.35 4.75
N LEU A 147 -5.77 -10.54 3.69
CA LEU A 147 -5.84 -11.76 2.87
C LEU A 147 -5.12 -12.94 3.51
N VAL A 148 -4.02 -12.69 4.23
CA VAL A 148 -3.25 -13.74 4.92
C VAL A 148 -3.99 -14.28 6.17
N GLN A 149 -4.87 -13.47 6.78
CA GLN A 149 -5.64 -13.85 7.98
C GLN A 149 -6.88 -14.72 7.69
N LYS A 150 -7.16 -15.09 6.45
CA LYS A 150 -8.27 -15.96 6.04
C LYS A 150 -7.80 -17.37 5.73
#